data_ce0a1434d5f059f956a38adfc0d5f37f
#
_entry.id   ce0a1434d5f059f956a38adfc0d5f37f
#
_cell.length_a   1.000
_cell.length_b   1.000
_cell.length_c   1.000
_cell.angle_alpha   90.00
_cell.angle_beta   90.00
_cell.angle_gamma   90.00
#
_symmetry.space_group_name_H-M   'P 1'
#
loop_
_entity.id
_entity.type
_entity.pdbx_description
1 polymer ?
#
loop_
_entity_poly.entity_id
_entity_poly.type
_entity_poly.pdbx_seq_one_letter_code
_entity_poly.pdbx_strand_id
1 'polypeptide(L)'
;MLAPLEMSVPAADGLVLKGTLTYPTGRPGEPFPLAVLAHQYPATRDSFAPLVRDLLAAGIATLAFDQRGHGASIIGPLGPVVVDAPEGLGLEAFGTAFMASAHRVEFARIENDVVRVVGWGASQNFIDPGHLALVGASVGGPGVLLAAPALPGLRGVATVGAAGAPAFGSEDPERVRQAIERLGAPVWLGSSEADPFEGGANAKRWSQGLPHVTARLVPGAAHAMAIYFDVREELVDFLRKALSVA
;
A
#
# COMPACT_ATOMS: atom_id res chain seq x y z
N MET A 1 16.38 -14.82 -12.88
CA MET A 1 15.95 -13.53 -12.29
C MET A 1 17.20 -12.69 -12.10
N LEU A 2 17.16 -11.43 -12.51
CA LEU A 2 18.18 -10.47 -12.10
C LEU A 2 18.03 -10.27 -10.57
N ALA A 3 19.12 -9.95 -9.87
CA ALA A 3 19.05 -9.75 -8.42
C ALA A 3 18.12 -8.56 -8.11
N PRO A 4 17.23 -8.68 -7.12
CA PRO A 4 16.41 -7.55 -6.67
C PRO A 4 17.29 -6.40 -6.19
N LEU A 5 16.83 -5.17 -6.37
CA LEU A 5 17.52 -3.97 -5.92
C LEU A 5 17.00 -3.54 -4.55
N GLU A 6 17.89 -3.47 -3.57
CA GLU A 6 17.53 -3.02 -2.22
C GLU A 6 17.40 -1.50 -2.16
N MET A 7 16.26 -1.04 -1.63
CA MET A 7 15.98 0.36 -1.38
C MET A 7 16.41 0.77 0.05
N SER A 8 17.01 1.93 0.15
CA SER A 8 17.27 2.60 1.43
C SER A 8 17.07 4.10 1.25
N VAL A 9 15.95 4.63 1.75
CA VAL A 9 15.55 6.03 1.54
C VAL A 9 15.25 6.69 2.90
N PRO A 10 15.79 7.87 3.21
CA PRO A 10 15.43 8.59 4.42
C PRO A 10 14.03 9.18 4.29
N ALA A 11 13.19 8.95 5.28
CA ALA A 11 11.95 9.69 5.51
C ALA A 11 12.25 11.15 5.89
N ALA A 12 11.23 12.00 5.95
CA ALA A 12 11.40 13.43 6.25
C ALA A 12 11.95 13.69 7.67
N ASP A 13 11.71 12.78 8.59
CA ASP A 13 12.17 12.81 9.99
C ASP A 13 13.48 12.06 10.21
N GLY A 14 14.09 11.56 9.14
CA GLY A 14 15.37 10.82 9.21
C GLY A 14 15.24 9.33 9.51
N LEU A 15 14.02 8.78 9.68
CA LEU A 15 13.82 7.34 9.70
C LEU A 15 14.25 6.73 8.36
N VAL A 16 14.96 5.61 8.37
CA VAL A 16 15.42 4.96 7.14
C VAL A 16 14.40 3.92 6.67
N LEU A 17 13.74 4.20 5.55
CA LEU A 17 12.82 3.28 4.90
C LEU A 17 13.58 2.25 4.06
N LYS A 18 13.22 0.99 4.21
CA LYS A 18 13.81 -0.15 3.52
C LYS A 18 12.77 -0.84 2.64
N GLY A 19 13.20 -1.32 1.50
CA GLY A 19 12.33 -2.02 0.55
C GLY A 19 13.12 -2.78 -0.49
N THR A 20 12.41 -3.54 -1.30
CA THR A 20 12.99 -4.36 -2.37
C THR A 20 12.26 -4.05 -3.67
N LEU A 21 13.00 -3.58 -4.66
CA LEU A 21 12.53 -3.42 -6.03
C LEU A 21 12.85 -4.68 -6.82
N THR A 22 11.80 -5.35 -7.28
CA THR A 22 11.89 -6.55 -8.10
C THR A 22 11.26 -6.26 -9.46
N TYR A 23 11.88 -6.71 -10.54
CA TYR A 23 11.42 -6.43 -11.90
C TYR A 23 11.43 -7.69 -12.78
N PRO A 24 10.57 -7.73 -13.82
CA PRO A 24 10.48 -8.85 -14.72
C PRO A 24 11.79 -9.09 -15.48
N THR A 25 12.03 -10.32 -15.87
CA THR A 25 13.15 -10.67 -16.76
C THR A 25 12.65 -10.75 -18.19
N GLY A 26 13.44 -10.32 -19.18
CA GLY A 26 13.17 -10.66 -20.57
C GLY A 26 12.59 -9.54 -21.45
N ARG A 27 12.57 -8.27 -21.02
CA ARG A 27 12.29 -7.11 -21.90
C ARG A 27 13.53 -6.21 -21.99
N PRO A 28 14.51 -6.52 -22.87
CA PRO A 28 15.63 -5.61 -23.09
C PRO A 28 15.14 -4.33 -23.78
N GLY A 29 15.39 -3.18 -23.15
CA GLY A 29 15.27 -1.87 -23.79
C GLY A 29 14.01 -1.05 -23.51
N GLU A 30 12.96 -1.60 -22.88
CA GLU A 30 11.78 -0.84 -22.49
C GLU A 30 11.70 -0.68 -20.95
N PRO A 31 11.41 0.52 -20.42
CA PRO A 31 11.18 0.71 -18.99
C PRO A 31 9.95 -0.04 -18.53
N PHE A 32 9.99 -0.53 -17.28
CA PHE A 32 8.87 -1.26 -16.67
C PHE A 32 7.89 -0.32 -16.00
N PRO A 33 6.57 -0.56 -16.09
CA PRO A 33 5.61 0.04 -15.17
C PRO A 33 5.87 -0.45 -13.76
N LEU A 34 5.57 0.38 -12.75
CA LEU A 34 5.87 0.10 -11.35
C LEU A 34 4.63 0.08 -10.48
N ALA A 35 4.46 -0.96 -9.66
CA ALA A 35 3.55 -1.00 -8.54
C ALA A 35 4.31 -0.87 -7.21
N VAL A 36 3.96 0.14 -6.39
CA VAL A 36 4.52 0.32 -5.04
C VAL A 36 3.54 -0.24 -4.01
N LEU A 37 4.04 -1.08 -3.08
CA LEU A 37 3.24 -1.91 -2.20
C LEU A 37 3.49 -1.52 -0.73
N ALA A 38 2.42 -1.08 -0.02
CA ALA A 38 2.42 -0.68 1.39
C ALA A 38 1.62 -1.69 2.22
N HIS A 39 2.28 -2.46 3.08
CA HIS A 39 1.71 -3.60 3.81
C HIS A 39 0.78 -3.23 4.97
N GLN A 40 0.13 -4.23 5.58
CA GLN A 40 -0.67 -4.09 6.79
C GLN A 40 0.19 -4.11 8.07
N TYR A 41 -0.30 -3.49 9.15
CA TYR A 41 0.21 -3.72 10.50
C TYR A 41 -0.28 -5.09 11.03
N PRO A 42 0.53 -5.84 11.74
CA PRO A 42 1.96 -5.64 12.06
C PRO A 42 2.93 -6.39 11.13
N ALA A 43 2.55 -6.61 9.89
CA ALA A 43 3.33 -7.38 8.93
C ALA A 43 4.60 -6.64 8.42
N THR A 44 5.23 -7.22 7.41
CA THR A 44 6.32 -6.65 6.64
C THR A 44 6.00 -6.68 5.16
N ARG A 45 6.88 -6.13 4.32
CA ARG A 45 6.81 -6.21 2.87
C ARG A 45 6.61 -7.63 2.32
N ASP A 46 7.06 -8.65 3.06
CA ASP A 46 6.95 -10.06 2.65
C ASP A 46 5.51 -10.56 2.56
N SER A 47 4.55 -9.88 3.23
CA SER A 47 3.12 -10.20 3.11
C SER A 47 2.61 -10.08 1.68
N PHE A 48 3.27 -9.31 0.82
CA PHE A 48 2.94 -9.18 -0.58
C PHE A 48 3.59 -10.22 -1.51
N ALA A 49 4.35 -11.19 -1.00
CA ALA A 49 5.07 -12.15 -1.84
C ALA A 49 4.20 -12.85 -2.91
N PRO A 50 2.93 -13.24 -2.66
CA PRO A 50 2.06 -13.77 -3.71
C PRO A 50 1.74 -12.74 -4.80
N LEU A 51 1.37 -11.51 -4.43
CA LEU A 51 1.07 -10.43 -5.38
C LEU A 51 2.30 -10.03 -6.20
N VAL A 52 3.48 -9.94 -5.57
CA VAL A 52 4.74 -9.66 -6.26
C VAL A 52 4.98 -10.66 -7.39
N ARG A 53 4.82 -11.96 -7.12
CA ARG A 53 4.97 -13.00 -8.16
C ARG A 53 4.02 -12.81 -9.33
N ASP A 54 2.76 -12.50 -9.04
CA ASP A 54 1.74 -12.34 -10.07
C ASP A 54 1.95 -11.08 -10.91
N LEU A 55 2.37 -9.97 -10.29
CA LEU A 55 2.68 -8.74 -11.00
C LEU A 55 3.94 -8.87 -11.87
N LEU A 56 4.98 -9.55 -11.38
CA LEU A 56 6.17 -9.85 -12.19
C LEU A 56 5.83 -10.71 -13.40
N ALA A 57 4.98 -11.73 -13.22
CA ALA A 57 4.47 -12.55 -14.32
C ALA A 57 3.65 -11.74 -15.33
N ALA A 58 2.96 -10.69 -14.87
CA ALA A 58 2.24 -9.73 -15.69
C ALA A 58 3.13 -8.66 -16.35
N GLY A 59 4.43 -8.66 -16.14
CA GLY A 59 5.35 -7.67 -16.73
C GLY A 59 5.45 -6.35 -15.95
N ILE A 60 5.00 -6.31 -14.71
CA ILE A 60 4.98 -5.13 -13.84
C ILE A 60 6.09 -5.26 -12.79
N ALA A 61 6.96 -4.26 -12.68
CA ALA A 61 7.93 -4.17 -11.59
C ALA A 61 7.22 -3.84 -10.26
N THR A 62 7.77 -4.32 -9.15
CA THR A 62 7.19 -4.10 -7.83
C THR A 62 8.22 -3.52 -6.87
N LEU A 63 7.83 -2.51 -6.10
CA LEU A 63 8.60 -1.99 -4.97
C LEU A 63 7.81 -2.22 -3.69
N ALA A 64 8.10 -3.32 -3.02
CA ALA A 64 7.55 -3.61 -1.70
C ALA A 64 8.48 -3.04 -0.62
N PHE A 65 7.95 -2.23 0.29
CA PHE A 65 8.74 -1.62 1.35
C PHE A 65 8.17 -1.90 2.73
N ASP A 66 9.03 -1.93 3.73
CA ASP A 66 8.59 -1.97 5.12
C ASP A 66 8.18 -0.57 5.54
N GLN A 67 6.94 -0.42 5.98
CA GLN A 67 6.46 0.85 6.53
C GLN A 67 7.23 1.21 7.80
N ARG A 68 7.22 2.49 8.18
CA ARG A 68 7.86 2.98 9.39
C ARG A 68 7.54 2.13 10.62
N GLY A 69 8.56 1.79 11.37
CA GLY A 69 8.44 0.97 12.58
C GLY A 69 8.31 -0.53 12.33
N HIS A 70 8.31 -1.00 11.07
CA HIS A 70 8.19 -2.41 10.73
C HIS A 70 9.44 -2.95 10.03
N GLY A 71 9.64 -4.27 10.11
CA GLY A 71 10.68 -4.99 9.40
C GLY A 71 12.06 -4.34 9.53
N ALA A 72 12.65 -3.92 8.43
CA ALA A 72 13.95 -3.25 8.41
C ALA A 72 13.85 -1.70 8.48
N SER A 73 12.64 -1.12 8.44
CA SER A 73 12.41 0.34 8.53
C SER A 73 12.23 0.81 9.99
N ILE A 74 13.19 0.46 10.82
CA ILE A 74 13.16 0.70 12.28
C ILE A 74 14.27 1.62 12.78
N ILE A 75 15.13 2.12 11.91
CA ILE A 75 16.28 2.94 12.32
C ILE A 75 15.93 4.41 12.14
N GLY A 76 15.68 5.08 13.24
CA GLY A 76 15.49 6.52 13.33
C GLY A 76 16.75 7.27 13.78
N PRO A 77 16.76 8.59 13.70
CA PRO A 77 17.93 9.40 14.03
C PRO A 77 18.31 9.37 15.53
N LEU A 78 17.35 9.03 16.39
CA LEU A 78 17.53 8.94 17.86
C LEU A 78 17.57 7.51 18.37
N GLY A 79 17.57 6.51 17.48
CA GLY A 79 17.57 5.09 17.83
C GLY A 79 16.41 4.32 17.19
N PRO A 80 16.21 3.07 17.56
CA PRO A 80 15.17 2.22 16.99
C PRO A 80 13.76 2.75 17.27
N VAL A 81 12.92 2.73 16.23
CA VAL A 81 11.50 3.08 16.27
C VAL A 81 10.73 1.86 15.77
N VAL A 82 10.07 1.13 16.68
CA VAL A 82 9.46 -0.18 16.39
C VAL A 82 8.00 -0.19 16.83
N VAL A 83 7.11 -0.72 15.98
CA VAL A 83 5.72 -1.01 16.37
C VAL A 83 5.67 -2.08 17.45
N ASP A 84 4.67 -2.02 18.30
CA ASP A 84 4.36 -3.06 19.27
C ASP A 84 3.23 -3.93 18.71
N ALA A 85 3.45 -5.21 18.62
CA ALA A 85 2.53 -6.16 18.04
C ALA A 85 2.50 -7.46 18.87
N PRO A 86 1.92 -7.41 20.09
CA PRO A 86 1.80 -8.59 20.93
C PRO A 86 0.94 -9.66 20.24
N GLU A 87 1.35 -10.90 20.34
CA GLU A 87 0.60 -12.05 19.82
C GLU A 87 -0.61 -12.40 20.70
N GLY A 88 -1.63 -13.02 20.09
CA GLY A 88 -2.77 -13.60 20.83
C GLY A 88 -3.76 -12.59 21.39
N LEU A 89 -3.73 -11.34 20.96
CA LEU A 89 -4.67 -10.32 21.41
C LEU A 89 -6.07 -10.51 20.79
N GLY A 90 -7.11 -10.27 21.59
CA GLY A 90 -8.45 -10.03 21.05
C GLY A 90 -8.55 -8.70 20.31
N LEU A 91 -9.63 -8.49 19.55
CA LEU A 91 -9.80 -7.32 18.67
C LEU A 91 -9.61 -5.97 19.37
N GLU A 92 -10.16 -5.80 20.58
CA GLU A 92 -10.06 -4.55 21.34
C GLU A 92 -8.63 -4.25 21.75
N ALA A 93 -7.93 -5.25 22.32
CA ALA A 93 -6.54 -5.11 22.74
C ALA A 93 -5.61 -4.92 21.53
N PHE A 94 -5.90 -5.58 20.40
CA PHE A 94 -5.18 -5.36 19.15
C PHE A 94 -5.38 -3.92 18.64
N GLY A 95 -6.61 -3.40 18.65
CA GLY A 95 -6.89 -2.01 18.28
C GLY A 95 -6.16 -1.00 19.16
N THR A 96 -6.09 -1.26 20.48
CA THR A 96 -5.33 -0.42 21.42
C THR A 96 -3.83 -0.45 21.12
N ALA A 97 -3.25 -1.62 20.88
CA ALA A 97 -1.83 -1.77 20.53
C ALA A 97 -1.52 -1.10 19.16
N PHE A 98 -2.42 -1.24 18.19
CA PHE A 98 -2.34 -0.55 16.90
C PHE A 98 -2.28 0.97 17.07
N MET A 99 -3.22 1.57 17.80
CA MET A 99 -3.24 3.03 18.01
C MET A 99 -2.04 3.53 18.80
N ALA A 100 -1.59 2.80 19.82
CA ALA A 100 -0.39 3.11 20.56
C ALA A 100 0.86 3.07 19.67
N SER A 101 0.97 2.07 18.80
CA SER A 101 2.03 1.95 17.81
C SER A 101 1.94 3.08 16.78
N ALA A 102 0.75 3.35 16.26
CA ALA A 102 0.51 4.40 15.27
C ALA A 102 0.95 5.77 15.77
N HIS A 103 0.66 6.08 17.03
CA HIS A 103 1.11 7.31 17.68
C HIS A 103 2.63 7.33 17.88
N ARG A 104 3.21 6.24 18.41
CA ARG A 104 4.64 6.16 18.72
C ARG A 104 5.54 6.26 17.49
N VAL A 105 5.17 5.61 16.38
CA VAL A 105 5.95 5.62 15.13
C VAL A 105 5.42 6.62 14.11
N GLU A 106 4.42 7.43 14.46
CA GLU A 106 3.82 8.49 13.65
C GLU A 106 3.26 7.98 12.30
N PHE A 107 2.27 7.07 12.33
CA PHE A 107 1.63 6.57 11.10
C PHE A 107 1.06 7.65 10.20
N ALA A 108 0.71 8.82 10.74
CA ALA A 108 0.32 9.98 9.96
C ALA A 108 1.37 10.41 8.91
N ARG A 109 2.63 10.00 9.07
CA ARG A 109 3.71 10.28 8.11
C ARG A 109 3.80 9.26 6.98
N ILE A 110 3.07 8.14 7.03
CA ILE A 110 3.12 7.08 6.01
C ILE A 110 2.79 7.64 4.62
N GLU A 111 1.87 8.57 4.50
CA GLU A 111 1.57 9.22 3.21
C GLU A 111 2.79 9.90 2.59
N ASN A 112 3.60 10.60 3.39
CA ASN A 112 4.83 11.22 2.93
C ASN A 112 5.93 10.20 2.64
N ASP A 113 5.97 9.11 3.41
CA ASP A 113 6.90 8.00 3.18
C ASP A 113 6.61 7.33 1.83
N VAL A 114 5.33 7.07 1.53
CA VAL A 114 4.90 6.54 0.21
C VAL A 114 5.38 7.43 -0.92
N VAL A 115 5.21 8.76 -0.82
CA VAL A 115 5.68 9.71 -1.85
C VAL A 115 7.19 9.58 -2.08
N ARG A 116 8.00 9.45 -1.01
CA ARG A 116 9.45 9.30 -1.11
C ARG A 116 9.85 7.96 -1.71
N VAL A 117 9.17 6.88 -1.31
CA VAL A 117 9.39 5.53 -1.87
C VAL A 117 9.09 5.50 -3.36
N VAL A 118 7.94 6.07 -3.77
CA VAL A 118 7.58 6.21 -5.19
C VAL A 118 8.63 7.03 -5.95
N GLY A 119 9.06 8.16 -5.40
CA GLY A 119 10.08 9.02 -6.02
C GLY A 119 11.39 8.27 -6.25
N TRP A 120 11.82 7.46 -5.28
CA TRP A 120 13.02 6.62 -5.45
C TRP A 120 12.80 5.53 -6.51
N GLY A 121 11.67 4.85 -6.51
CA GLY A 121 11.35 3.84 -7.52
C GLY A 121 11.31 4.42 -8.93
N ALA A 122 10.62 5.55 -9.10
CA ALA A 122 10.49 6.25 -10.37
C ALA A 122 11.82 6.84 -10.90
N SER A 123 12.82 7.03 -10.03
CA SER A 123 14.15 7.51 -10.44
C SER A 123 15.05 6.43 -11.01
N GLN A 124 14.66 5.16 -10.96
CA GLN A 124 15.44 4.07 -11.54
C GLN A 124 15.31 4.10 -13.07
N ASN A 125 16.43 4.05 -13.78
CA ASN A 125 16.50 4.23 -15.23
C ASN A 125 15.74 3.17 -16.06
N PHE A 126 15.35 2.06 -15.45
CA PHE A 126 14.58 0.97 -16.05
C PHE A 126 13.11 0.97 -15.62
N ILE A 127 12.65 2.02 -14.91
CA ILE A 127 11.24 2.22 -14.54
C ILE A 127 10.63 3.34 -15.38
N ASP A 128 9.41 3.14 -15.84
CA ASP A 128 8.63 4.17 -16.51
C ASP A 128 7.92 5.07 -15.47
N PRO A 129 8.38 6.31 -15.27
CA PRO A 129 7.77 7.20 -14.28
C PRO A 129 6.38 7.69 -14.66
N GLY A 130 5.93 7.45 -15.89
CA GLY A 130 4.57 7.76 -16.38
C GLY A 130 3.56 6.63 -16.14
N HIS A 131 4.01 5.45 -15.68
CA HIS A 131 3.16 4.27 -15.45
C HIS A 131 3.37 3.72 -14.05
N LEU A 132 2.83 4.44 -13.05
CA LEU A 132 2.92 4.11 -11.62
C LEU A 132 1.57 3.66 -11.07
N ALA A 133 1.57 2.65 -10.20
CA ALA A 133 0.40 2.25 -9.42
C ALA A 133 0.77 2.08 -7.94
N LEU A 134 -0.22 2.23 -7.07
CA LEU A 134 -0.08 1.99 -5.65
C LEU A 134 -0.98 0.82 -5.21
N VAL A 135 -0.49 0.01 -4.30
CA VAL A 135 -1.29 -1.01 -3.62
C VAL A 135 -1.08 -0.90 -2.12
N GLY A 136 -2.17 -0.74 -1.37
CA GLY A 136 -2.13 -0.68 0.09
C GLY A 136 -2.96 -1.75 0.75
N ALA A 137 -2.43 -2.42 1.77
CA ALA A 137 -3.16 -3.38 2.59
C ALA A 137 -3.41 -2.80 4.00
N SER A 138 -4.65 -2.94 4.53
CA SER A 138 -5.03 -2.41 5.85
C SER A 138 -4.60 -0.95 6.03
N VAL A 139 -3.76 -0.63 7.02
CA VAL A 139 -3.23 0.71 7.27
C VAL A 139 -2.43 1.28 6.08
N GLY A 140 -1.81 0.42 5.26
CA GLY A 140 -1.21 0.84 4.00
C GLY A 140 -2.23 1.39 2.99
N GLY A 141 -3.50 1.00 3.10
CA GLY A 141 -4.59 1.49 2.25
C GLY A 141 -4.80 3.00 2.38
N PRO A 142 -5.16 3.54 3.55
CA PRO A 142 -5.19 4.99 3.77
C PRO A 142 -3.88 5.69 3.41
N GLY A 143 -2.74 5.08 3.74
CA GLY A 143 -1.42 5.63 3.41
C GLY A 143 -1.23 5.89 1.92
N VAL A 144 -1.55 4.91 1.06
CA VAL A 144 -1.43 5.09 -0.40
C VAL A 144 -2.50 5.99 -0.97
N LEU A 145 -3.75 5.95 -0.45
CA LEU A 145 -4.84 6.81 -0.91
C LEU A 145 -4.57 8.29 -0.61
N LEU A 146 -4.00 8.59 0.56
CA LEU A 146 -3.63 9.95 0.95
C LEU A 146 -2.41 10.47 0.19
N ALA A 147 -1.44 9.61 -0.14
CA ALA A 147 -0.26 9.96 -0.92
C ALA A 147 -0.57 10.20 -2.41
N ALA A 148 -1.57 9.50 -2.94
CA ALA A 148 -1.88 9.44 -4.36
C ALA A 148 -2.05 10.81 -5.06
N PRO A 149 -2.76 11.81 -4.48
CA PRO A 149 -2.94 13.11 -5.12
C PRO A 149 -1.64 13.90 -5.37
N ALA A 150 -0.54 13.55 -4.67
CA ALA A 150 0.76 14.21 -4.81
C ALA A 150 1.67 13.54 -5.86
N LEU A 151 1.23 12.46 -6.51
CA LEU A 151 2.08 11.65 -7.37
C LEU A 151 1.78 11.89 -8.86
N PRO A 152 2.66 12.55 -9.61
CA PRO A 152 2.57 12.61 -11.06
C PRO A 152 2.83 11.21 -11.65
N GLY A 153 2.20 10.91 -12.79
CA GLY A 153 2.37 9.61 -13.45
C GLY A 153 1.59 8.46 -12.83
N LEU A 154 0.79 8.71 -11.78
CA LEU A 154 -0.06 7.70 -11.16
C LEU A 154 -1.20 7.31 -12.12
N ARG A 155 -1.33 5.99 -12.36
CA ARG A 155 -2.33 5.40 -13.27
C ARG A 155 -3.40 4.59 -12.55
N GLY A 156 -3.19 4.22 -11.29
CA GLY A 156 -4.19 3.49 -10.52
C GLY A 156 -3.79 3.31 -9.06
N VAL A 157 -4.80 3.18 -8.21
CA VAL A 157 -4.62 2.86 -6.78
C VAL A 157 -5.50 1.66 -6.43
N ALA A 158 -4.94 0.66 -5.80
CA ALA A 158 -5.68 -0.47 -5.27
C ALA A 158 -5.50 -0.59 -3.75
N THR A 159 -6.52 -1.07 -3.06
CA THR A 159 -6.40 -1.41 -1.64
C THR A 159 -7.03 -2.76 -1.33
N VAL A 160 -6.47 -3.44 -0.34
CA VAL A 160 -6.97 -4.73 0.15
C VAL A 160 -7.26 -4.61 1.64
N GLY A 161 -8.53 -4.63 2.04
CA GLY A 161 -8.98 -4.47 3.41
C GLY A 161 -8.53 -3.15 4.03
N ALA A 162 -8.67 -2.02 3.32
CA ALA A 162 -8.19 -0.71 3.79
C ALA A 162 -8.85 -0.29 5.10
N ALA A 163 -8.03 -0.12 6.15
CA ALA A 163 -8.46 0.15 7.52
C ALA A 163 -7.47 1.05 8.25
N GLY A 164 -7.82 1.54 9.44
CA GLY A 164 -6.92 2.32 10.27
C GLY A 164 -6.80 3.79 9.87
N ALA A 165 -7.74 4.33 9.11
CA ALA A 165 -7.78 5.75 8.73
C ALA A 165 -7.63 6.73 9.93
N PRO A 166 -8.15 6.45 11.14
CA PRO A 166 -7.94 7.31 12.30
C PRO A 166 -6.47 7.53 12.69
N ALA A 167 -5.56 6.60 12.32
CA ALA A 167 -4.13 6.76 12.57
C ALA A 167 -3.48 7.88 11.75
N PHE A 168 -4.17 8.39 10.73
CA PHE A 168 -3.71 9.49 9.86
C PHE A 168 -4.28 10.86 10.23
N GLY A 169 -4.97 10.96 11.34
CA GLY A 169 -5.62 12.17 11.84
C GLY A 169 -7.08 11.90 12.17
N SER A 170 -7.43 11.96 13.45
CA SER A 170 -8.78 11.69 13.95
C SER A 170 -9.75 12.83 13.73
N GLU A 171 -9.27 14.01 13.36
CA GLU A 171 -10.07 15.24 13.26
C GLU A 171 -10.89 15.31 11.96
N ASP A 172 -10.50 14.62 10.92
CA ASP A 172 -11.23 14.56 9.65
C ASP A 172 -11.43 13.10 9.18
N PRO A 173 -12.55 12.46 9.54
CA PRO A 173 -12.87 11.10 9.12
C PRO A 173 -13.10 10.98 7.60
N GLU A 174 -13.33 12.10 6.91
CA GLU A 174 -13.56 12.14 5.47
C GLU A 174 -12.26 12.39 4.66
N ARG A 175 -11.13 12.60 5.31
CA ARG A 175 -9.85 12.93 4.66
C ARG A 175 -9.46 11.95 3.56
N VAL A 176 -9.63 10.64 3.80
CA VAL A 176 -9.33 9.60 2.79
C VAL A 176 -10.30 9.72 1.61
N ARG A 177 -11.59 9.91 1.87
CA ARG A 177 -12.59 10.10 0.83
C ARG A 177 -12.29 11.32 -0.03
N GLN A 178 -11.98 12.45 0.59
CA GLN A 178 -11.60 13.69 -0.11
C GLN A 178 -10.34 13.50 -0.97
N ALA A 179 -9.38 12.69 -0.52
CA ALA A 179 -8.20 12.36 -1.32
C ALA A 179 -8.61 11.56 -2.57
N ILE A 180 -9.48 10.55 -2.43
CA ILE A 180 -10.00 9.75 -3.55
C ILE A 180 -10.77 10.62 -4.56
N GLU A 181 -11.61 11.54 -4.11
CA GLU A 181 -12.37 12.47 -4.96
C GLU A 181 -11.49 13.35 -5.85
N ARG A 182 -10.28 13.64 -5.42
CA ARG A 182 -9.30 14.44 -6.18
C ARG A 182 -8.51 13.63 -7.20
N LEU A 183 -8.63 12.29 -7.19
CA LEU A 183 -7.88 11.43 -8.11
C LEU A 183 -8.53 11.41 -9.49
N GLY A 184 -7.72 11.65 -10.52
CA GLY A 184 -8.11 11.38 -11.91
C GLY A 184 -7.87 9.92 -12.32
N ALA A 185 -7.13 9.17 -11.53
CA ALA A 185 -6.82 7.77 -11.78
C ALA A 185 -7.90 6.83 -11.20
N PRO A 186 -8.16 5.67 -11.81
CA PRO A 186 -9.07 4.68 -11.27
C PRO A 186 -8.60 4.14 -9.91
N VAL A 187 -9.57 3.85 -9.04
CA VAL A 187 -9.35 3.29 -7.70
C VAL A 187 -10.10 1.97 -7.56
N TRP A 188 -9.44 0.96 -7.01
CA TRP A 188 -10.03 -0.33 -6.71
C TRP A 188 -9.93 -0.63 -5.20
N LEU A 189 -11.06 -0.91 -4.56
CA LEU A 189 -11.15 -1.14 -3.12
C LEU A 189 -11.69 -2.55 -2.85
N GLY A 190 -10.79 -3.51 -2.56
CA GLY A 190 -11.17 -4.87 -2.20
C GLY A 190 -11.24 -5.07 -0.69
N SER A 191 -12.25 -5.79 -0.19
CA SER A 191 -12.35 -6.19 1.22
C SER A 191 -13.28 -7.37 1.41
N SER A 192 -13.27 -8.01 2.58
CA SER A 192 -14.36 -8.89 2.96
C SER A 192 -15.56 -8.09 3.49
N GLU A 193 -16.76 -8.67 3.35
CA GLU A 193 -18.02 -8.02 3.77
C GLU A 193 -18.08 -7.73 5.26
N ALA A 194 -17.58 -8.66 6.07
CA ALA A 194 -17.56 -8.61 7.52
C ALA A 194 -16.13 -8.41 8.09
N ASP A 195 -15.29 -7.67 7.37
CA ASP A 195 -13.95 -7.32 7.84
C ASP A 195 -14.02 -6.68 9.24
N PRO A 196 -13.35 -7.26 10.25
CA PRO A 196 -13.47 -6.80 11.64
C PRO A 196 -12.81 -5.44 11.89
N PHE A 197 -12.04 -4.92 10.93
CA PHE A 197 -11.38 -3.62 10.99
C PHE A 197 -12.02 -2.59 10.06
N GLU A 198 -13.32 -2.77 9.73
CA GLU A 198 -14.13 -1.87 8.91
C GLU A 198 -13.72 -1.76 7.42
N GLY A 199 -12.85 -2.63 6.91
CA GLY A 199 -12.41 -2.57 5.52
C GLY A 199 -13.56 -2.61 4.53
N GLY A 200 -14.56 -3.47 4.74
CA GLY A 200 -15.76 -3.55 3.91
C GLY A 200 -16.67 -2.32 4.00
N ALA A 201 -16.83 -1.75 5.20
CA ALA A 201 -17.57 -0.51 5.41
C ALA A 201 -16.87 0.68 4.74
N ASN A 202 -15.55 0.75 4.87
CA ASN A 202 -14.72 1.76 4.22
C ASN A 202 -14.80 1.67 2.69
N ALA A 203 -14.70 0.47 2.12
CA ALA A 203 -14.81 0.27 0.68
C ALA A 203 -16.16 0.78 0.14
N LYS A 204 -17.27 0.47 0.82
CA LYS A 204 -18.61 0.98 0.48
C LYS A 204 -18.69 2.50 0.57
N ARG A 205 -18.27 3.07 1.71
CA ARG A 205 -18.34 4.52 1.97
C ARG A 205 -17.49 5.32 0.98
N TRP A 206 -16.26 4.86 0.73
CA TRP A 206 -15.33 5.60 -0.12
C TRP A 206 -15.61 5.47 -1.62
N SER A 207 -16.34 4.44 -2.06
CA SER A 207 -16.74 4.30 -3.47
C SER A 207 -18.05 5.00 -3.82
N GLN A 208 -18.89 5.32 -2.83
CA GLN A 208 -20.25 5.81 -3.07
C GLN A 208 -20.27 7.08 -3.91
N GLY A 209 -20.93 7.02 -5.08
CA GLY A 209 -21.10 8.17 -5.98
C GLY A 209 -19.85 8.56 -6.76
N LEU A 210 -18.77 7.78 -6.74
CA LEU A 210 -17.53 8.03 -7.47
C LEU A 210 -17.37 7.06 -8.64
N PRO A 211 -17.58 7.50 -9.90
CA PRO A 211 -17.60 6.61 -11.07
C PRO A 211 -16.21 5.97 -11.39
N HIS A 212 -15.12 6.57 -10.92
CA HIS A 212 -13.76 6.05 -11.08
C HIS A 212 -13.34 5.09 -9.96
N VAL A 213 -14.23 4.80 -9.00
CA VAL A 213 -13.94 3.91 -7.86
C VAL A 213 -14.76 2.63 -7.97
N THR A 214 -14.08 1.49 -7.97
CA THR A 214 -14.71 0.17 -7.90
C THR A 214 -14.52 -0.42 -6.52
N ALA A 215 -15.61 -0.78 -5.83
CA ALA A 215 -15.56 -1.56 -4.60
C ALA A 215 -15.85 -3.03 -4.92
N ARG A 216 -14.98 -3.93 -4.44
CA ARG A 216 -15.13 -5.37 -4.52
C ARG A 216 -15.21 -5.96 -3.12
N LEU A 217 -16.35 -6.55 -2.79
CA LEU A 217 -16.54 -7.23 -1.52
C LEU A 217 -16.64 -8.74 -1.74
N VAL A 218 -15.90 -9.50 -0.96
CA VAL A 218 -15.96 -10.95 -0.92
C VAL A 218 -16.63 -11.43 0.36
N PRO A 219 -17.31 -12.57 0.35
CA PRO A 219 -17.92 -13.13 1.56
C PRO A 219 -16.86 -13.41 2.65
N GLY A 220 -17.28 -13.32 3.92
CA GLY A 220 -16.43 -13.66 5.06
C GLY A 220 -15.90 -12.46 5.84
N ALA A 221 -14.94 -12.73 6.74
CA ALA A 221 -14.38 -11.76 7.69
C ALA A 221 -12.85 -11.71 7.67
N ALA A 222 -12.22 -12.27 6.64
CA ALA A 222 -10.77 -12.19 6.51
C ALA A 222 -10.32 -10.76 6.22
N HIS A 223 -9.15 -10.35 6.73
CA HIS A 223 -8.65 -9.00 6.65
C HIS A 223 -7.38 -8.88 5.80
N ALA A 224 -7.24 -7.77 5.11
CA ALA A 224 -6.05 -7.39 4.34
C ALA A 224 -5.58 -8.52 3.39
N MET A 225 -4.30 -8.84 3.35
CA MET A 225 -3.76 -9.84 2.42
C MET A 225 -4.30 -11.27 2.64
N ALA A 226 -5.04 -11.53 3.71
CA ALA A 226 -5.72 -12.83 3.88
C ALA A 226 -6.82 -13.08 2.84
N ILE A 227 -7.38 -12.02 2.22
CA ILE A 227 -8.37 -12.17 1.12
C ILE A 227 -7.71 -12.21 -0.27
N TYR A 228 -6.39 -12.16 -0.36
CA TYR A 228 -5.71 -11.97 -1.64
C TYR A 228 -6.14 -12.99 -2.70
N PHE A 229 -6.23 -14.25 -2.34
CA PHE A 229 -6.59 -15.31 -3.30
C PHE A 229 -8.03 -15.23 -3.78
N ASP A 230 -8.93 -14.61 -3.02
CA ASP A 230 -10.33 -14.39 -3.40
C ASP A 230 -10.50 -13.23 -4.40
N VAL A 231 -9.54 -12.30 -4.43
CA VAL A 231 -9.58 -11.09 -5.27
C VAL A 231 -8.43 -11.03 -6.29
N ARG A 232 -7.57 -12.03 -6.33
CA ARG A 232 -6.31 -12.07 -7.08
C ARG A 232 -6.48 -11.67 -8.54
N GLU A 233 -7.39 -12.33 -9.25
CA GLU A 233 -7.59 -12.13 -10.68
C GLU A 233 -8.05 -10.69 -10.98
N GLU A 234 -9.03 -10.21 -10.21
CA GLU A 234 -9.58 -8.86 -10.39
C GLU A 234 -8.55 -7.77 -10.05
N LEU A 235 -7.78 -7.95 -8.97
CA LEU A 235 -6.73 -7.01 -8.58
C LEU A 235 -5.60 -6.94 -9.60
N VAL A 236 -5.12 -8.09 -10.07
CA VAL A 236 -4.05 -8.14 -11.08
C VAL A 236 -4.53 -7.55 -12.42
N ASP A 237 -5.76 -7.88 -12.84
CA ASP A 237 -6.36 -7.35 -14.06
C ASP A 237 -6.56 -5.83 -13.98
N PHE A 238 -7.02 -5.31 -12.82
CA PHE A 238 -7.11 -3.88 -12.58
C PHE A 238 -5.75 -3.19 -12.76
N LEU A 239 -4.68 -3.73 -12.14
CA LEU A 239 -3.34 -3.15 -12.23
C LEU A 239 -2.77 -3.24 -13.65
N ARG A 240 -2.99 -4.35 -14.37
CA ARG A 240 -2.60 -4.48 -15.78
C ARG A 240 -3.26 -3.42 -16.65
N LYS A 241 -4.57 -3.22 -16.50
CA LYS A 241 -5.33 -2.20 -17.25
C LYS A 241 -4.84 -0.79 -16.91
N ALA A 242 -4.70 -0.47 -15.64
CA ALA A 242 -4.24 0.83 -15.18
C ALA A 242 -2.84 1.17 -15.71
N LEU A 243 -1.94 0.20 -15.73
CA LEU A 243 -0.56 0.34 -16.19
C LEU A 243 -0.36 0.06 -17.68
N SER A 244 -1.44 -0.14 -18.43
CA SER A 244 -1.42 -0.39 -19.88
C SER A 244 -0.54 -1.57 -20.30
N VAL A 245 -0.51 -2.62 -19.48
CA VAL A 245 0.23 -3.86 -19.78
C VAL A 245 -0.70 -4.83 -20.52
N ALA A 246 -0.26 -5.30 -21.69
CA ALA A 246 -1.01 -6.22 -22.56
C ALA A 246 -1.20 -7.62 -21.95
#